data_c375f28df528c8ea1663b7cc71cf957e
#
_entry.id   c375f28df528c8ea1663b7cc71cf957e
#
_cell.length_a   1.000
_cell.length_b   1.000
_cell.length_c   1.000
_cell.angle_alpha   90.00
_cell.angle_beta   90.00
_cell.angle_gamma   90.00
#
_symmetry.space_group_name_H-M   'P 1'
#
loop_
_entity.id
_entity.type
_entity.pdbx_description
1 polymer ?
#
loop_
_entity_poly.entity_id
_entity_poly.type
_entity_poly.pdbx_seq_one_letter_code
_entity_poly.pdbx_strand_id
1 'polypeptide(L)'
;MRQKMAEMVHRIQDEICQALREIDGVDYRQDEWTREEGGGGRSRVFSGGKVFEKAGVNVSIVHGTLSPQAAKSMGGGHELKGTDLDFFATGISLVLHPLNPMSPTVHANYRYFERGEGNKPGSWWFGGGADLTPSYLFEEDAIHFHQVHKDACDRHEVADYDHFKQWCDDYFHIKHRGERRGLGGLFFDDINQASREDCLAFVTDCAESFLDSYIPILMRRKDLAYSEQHKQWQQIRRGRYVEFNLVYDRGTTFGLTTNGRIESILMSLPLTASCLLYTSDAADE
;
A
#
# COMPACT_ATOMS: atom_id res chain seq x y z
N MET A 1 21.18 6.95 4.73
CA MET A 1 19.95 6.17 4.50
C MET A 1 18.87 7.00 3.82
N ARG A 2 18.52 8.18 4.30
CA ARG A 2 17.47 9.08 3.73
C ARG A 2 17.53 9.21 2.21
N GLN A 3 18.70 9.52 1.65
CA GLN A 3 18.88 9.67 0.21
C GLN A 3 18.67 8.35 -0.55
N LYS A 4 19.27 7.24 -0.07
CA LYS A 4 19.12 5.91 -0.70
C LYS A 4 17.64 5.50 -0.82
N MET A 5 16.87 5.71 0.25
CA MET A 5 15.44 5.39 0.25
C MET A 5 14.65 6.31 -0.67
N ALA A 6 14.95 7.62 -0.68
CA ALA A 6 14.31 8.57 -1.58
C ALA A 6 14.56 8.25 -3.07
N GLU A 7 15.78 7.88 -3.42
CA GLU A 7 16.14 7.44 -4.78
C GLU A 7 15.39 6.16 -5.16
N MET A 8 15.33 5.17 -4.25
CA MET A 8 14.63 3.91 -4.46
C MET A 8 13.14 4.14 -4.74
N VAL A 9 12.42 4.90 -3.89
CA VAL A 9 10.98 5.10 -4.08
C VAL A 9 10.64 5.88 -5.35
N HIS A 10 11.49 6.81 -5.79
CA HIS A 10 11.32 7.50 -7.07
C HIS A 10 11.53 6.57 -8.26
N ARG A 11 12.58 5.75 -8.24
CA ARG A 11 12.87 4.76 -9.27
C ARG A 11 11.72 3.76 -9.40
N ILE A 12 11.27 3.18 -8.29
CA ILE A 12 10.14 2.23 -8.27
C ILE A 12 8.85 2.88 -8.78
N GLN A 13 8.57 4.15 -8.43
CA GLN A 13 7.42 4.86 -8.99
C GLN A 13 7.53 5.01 -10.51
N ASP A 14 8.71 5.36 -11.02
CA ASP A 14 8.93 5.55 -12.45
C ASP A 14 8.75 4.22 -13.21
N GLU A 15 9.31 3.11 -12.71
CA GLU A 15 9.20 1.76 -13.27
C GLU A 15 7.74 1.27 -13.29
N ILE A 16 7.02 1.39 -12.16
CA ILE A 16 5.62 0.99 -12.06
C ILE A 16 4.75 1.83 -13.00
N CYS A 17 4.90 3.15 -12.99
CA CYS A 17 4.10 4.02 -13.84
C CYS A 17 4.37 3.79 -15.33
N GLN A 18 5.59 3.47 -15.73
CA GLN A 18 5.92 3.09 -17.10
C GLN A 18 5.17 1.82 -17.50
N ALA A 19 5.22 0.76 -16.70
CA ALA A 19 4.52 -0.48 -16.97
C ALA A 19 3.00 -0.30 -17.04
N LEU A 20 2.42 0.47 -16.10
CA LEU A 20 0.98 0.75 -16.11
C LEU A 20 0.55 1.54 -17.35
N ARG A 21 1.33 2.53 -17.78
CA ARG A 21 1.06 3.32 -18.98
C ARG A 21 1.04 2.45 -20.24
N GLU A 22 1.97 1.52 -20.36
CA GLU A 22 2.04 0.59 -21.49
C GLU A 22 0.83 -0.35 -21.54
N ILE A 23 0.35 -0.81 -20.38
CA ILE A 23 -0.79 -1.72 -20.26
C ILE A 23 -2.12 -1.00 -20.44
N ASP A 24 -2.29 0.16 -19.83
CA ASP A 24 -3.56 0.90 -19.79
C ASP A 24 -3.78 1.77 -21.04
N GLY A 25 -2.70 2.15 -21.74
CA GLY A 25 -2.73 2.93 -22.97
C GLY A 25 -3.05 4.41 -22.75
N VAL A 26 -2.99 4.92 -21.53
CA VAL A 26 -3.18 6.34 -21.19
C VAL A 26 -2.03 6.84 -20.32
N ASP A 27 -1.78 8.16 -20.39
CA ASP A 27 -0.85 8.81 -19.49
C ASP A 27 -1.46 9.07 -18.12
N TYR A 28 -0.60 9.18 -17.11
CA TYR A 28 -1.00 9.61 -15.77
C TYR A 28 -1.02 11.15 -15.66
N ARG A 29 -1.89 11.66 -14.80
CA ARG A 29 -1.76 13.00 -14.25
C ARG A 29 -0.70 12.97 -13.15
N GLN A 30 0.36 13.80 -13.30
CA GLN A 30 1.35 14.02 -12.26
C GLN A 30 1.04 15.30 -11.51
N ASP A 31 1.23 15.24 -10.19
CA ASP A 31 1.09 16.36 -9.29
C ASP A 31 2.24 16.35 -8.27
N GLU A 32 3.02 17.43 -8.26
CA GLU A 32 4.11 17.65 -7.32
C GLU A 32 3.66 18.65 -6.26
N TRP A 33 3.92 18.34 -5.01
CA TRP A 33 3.49 19.15 -3.90
C TRP A 33 4.59 19.30 -2.86
N THR A 34 4.54 20.41 -2.15
CA THR A 34 5.45 20.73 -1.06
C THR A 34 4.67 20.98 0.23
N ARG A 35 5.31 20.78 1.37
CA ARG A 35 4.78 21.08 2.70
C ARG A 35 5.49 22.29 3.29
N GLU A 36 4.74 23.13 4.01
CA GLU A 36 5.31 24.27 4.72
C GLU A 36 6.28 23.82 5.82
N GLU A 37 5.98 22.69 6.48
CA GLU A 37 6.80 22.13 7.55
C GLU A 37 8.06 21.40 7.03
N GLY A 38 8.13 21.10 5.74
CA GLY A 38 9.29 20.54 5.07
C GLY A 38 9.02 19.29 4.25
N GLY A 39 9.69 19.22 3.11
CA GLY A 39 9.56 18.13 2.16
C GLY A 39 8.35 18.27 1.24
N GLY A 40 7.94 17.16 0.66
CA GLY A 40 6.87 17.11 -0.34
C GLY A 40 6.64 15.72 -0.90
N GLY A 41 6.10 15.65 -2.11
CA GLY A 41 5.88 14.40 -2.78
C GLY A 41 5.49 14.55 -4.24
N ARG A 42 5.36 13.40 -4.89
CA ARG A 42 4.97 13.27 -6.30
C ARG A 42 3.87 12.22 -6.41
N SER A 43 2.66 12.67 -6.78
CA SER A 43 1.51 11.80 -6.98
C SER A 43 1.27 11.60 -8.47
N ARG A 44 1.04 10.36 -8.89
CA ARG A 44 0.67 10.00 -10.26
C ARG A 44 -0.62 9.21 -10.23
N VAL A 45 -1.61 9.65 -11.01
CA VAL A 45 -2.94 9.04 -11.06
C VAL A 45 -3.33 8.77 -12.49
N PHE A 46 -3.65 7.51 -12.78
CA PHE A 46 -4.27 7.06 -14.02
C PHE A 46 -5.78 7.05 -13.86
N SER A 47 -6.49 7.49 -14.87
CA SER A 47 -7.95 7.44 -14.95
C SER A 47 -8.41 7.50 -16.41
N GLY A 48 -9.55 6.86 -16.68
CA GLY A 48 -10.12 6.84 -18.03
C GLY A 48 -9.38 5.94 -19.01
N GLY A 49 -8.56 5.02 -18.54
CA GLY A 49 -7.88 4.01 -19.33
C GLY A 49 -8.77 2.82 -19.70
N LYS A 50 -8.18 1.82 -20.32
CA LYS A 50 -8.88 0.61 -20.75
C LYS A 50 -8.88 -0.50 -19.72
N VAL A 51 -7.94 -0.45 -18.77
CA VAL A 51 -7.69 -1.52 -17.78
C VAL A 51 -8.01 -1.05 -16.38
N PHE A 52 -7.61 0.18 -16.03
CA PHE A 52 -7.85 0.71 -14.70
C PHE A 52 -8.98 1.74 -14.69
N GLU A 53 -9.93 1.58 -13.77
CA GLU A 53 -10.87 2.63 -13.43
C GLU A 53 -10.14 3.79 -12.77
N LYS A 54 -9.23 3.46 -11.87
CA LYS A 54 -8.32 4.38 -11.21
C LYS A 54 -7.10 3.62 -10.72
N ALA A 55 -5.94 4.18 -10.93
CA ALA A 55 -4.70 3.70 -10.37
C ALA A 55 -3.88 4.88 -9.86
N GLY A 56 -3.31 4.76 -8.67
CA GLY A 56 -2.52 5.82 -8.09
C GLY A 56 -1.20 5.31 -7.53
N VAL A 57 -0.12 6.03 -7.78
CA VAL A 57 1.22 5.73 -7.29
C VAL A 57 1.80 7.01 -6.70
N ASN A 58 1.95 7.06 -5.38
CA ASN A 58 2.39 8.23 -4.65
C ASN A 58 3.76 8.01 -4.02
N VAL A 59 4.62 9.00 -4.13
CA VAL A 59 5.86 9.12 -3.37
C VAL A 59 5.77 10.32 -2.44
N SER A 60 6.23 10.14 -1.20
CA SER A 60 6.39 11.21 -0.23
C SER A 60 7.79 11.20 0.37
N ILE A 61 8.38 12.38 0.54
CA ILE A 61 9.65 12.62 1.23
C ILE A 61 9.41 13.81 2.12
N VAL A 62 9.13 13.57 3.39
CA VAL A 62 8.67 14.59 4.32
C VAL A 62 9.53 14.61 5.58
N HIS A 63 9.67 15.77 6.14
CA HIS A 63 10.37 15.97 7.41
C HIS A 63 9.71 17.13 8.17
N GLY A 64 10.05 17.28 9.42
CA GLY A 64 9.48 18.30 10.28
C GLY A 64 9.57 17.89 11.74
N THR A 65 8.75 18.51 12.57
CA THR A 65 8.69 18.23 14.02
C THR A 65 7.32 17.66 14.37
N LEU A 66 7.29 16.46 14.97
CA LEU A 66 6.06 15.81 15.41
C LEU A 66 5.44 16.58 16.59
N SER A 67 4.11 16.66 16.60
CA SER A 67 3.43 17.05 17.82
C SER A 67 3.65 15.97 18.90
N PRO A 68 3.64 16.34 20.20
CA PRO A 68 3.76 15.36 21.29
C PRO A 68 2.70 14.25 21.23
N GLN A 69 1.52 14.56 20.70
CA GLN A 69 0.43 13.60 20.54
C GLN A 69 0.73 12.62 19.38
N ALA A 70 1.19 13.10 18.23
CA ALA A 70 1.60 12.27 17.10
C ALA A 70 2.78 11.37 17.49
N ALA A 71 3.76 11.89 18.21
CA ALA A 71 4.90 11.12 18.69
C ALA A 71 4.51 9.96 19.63
N LYS A 72 3.43 10.10 20.39
CA LYS A 72 2.91 9.04 21.28
C LYS A 72 2.15 7.94 20.53
N SER A 73 1.54 8.26 19.39
CA SER A 73 0.75 7.30 18.61
C SER A 73 1.58 6.49 17.61
N MET A 74 2.83 6.87 17.39
CA MET A 74 3.72 6.16 16.46
C MET A 74 4.39 4.96 17.13
N GLY A 75 4.38 3.81 16.45
CA GLY A 75 5.17 2.63 16.83
C GLY A 75 6.68 2.89 16.81
N GLY A 76 7.49 1.92 17.23
CA GLY A 76 8.95 1.97 17.19
C GLY A 76 9.62 2.88 18.24
N GLY A 77 8.84 3.69 18.94
CA GLY A 77 9.36 4.73 19.80
C GLY A 77 9.27 4.48 21.30
N HIS A 78 9.17 3.25 21.77
CA HIS A 78 8.99 2.96 23.22
C HIS A 78 10.12 3.51 24.11
N GLU A 79 11.32 3.69 23.56
CA GLU A 79 12.46 4.24 24.30
C GLU A 79 12.73 5.72 24.03
N LEU A 80 12.10 6.32 23.00
CA LEU A 80 12.30 7.71 22.63
C LEU A 80 11.31 8.62 23.37
N LYS A 81 11.46 8.73 24.67
CA LYS A 81 10.65 9.63 25.49
C LYS A 81 11.17 11.07 25.39
N GLY A 82 10.40 11.91 24.75
CA GLY A 82 10.29 13.32 25.12
C GLY A 82 11.06 14.37 24.31
N THR A 83 12.22 14.14 23.73
CA THR A 83 13.06 15.23 23.21
C THR A 83 13.37 15.21 21.71
N ASP A 84 13.33 14.08 21.06
CA ASP A 84 13.60 14.00 19.61
C ASP A 84 12.28 13.95 18.85
N LEU A 85 11.65 15.09 18.66
CA LEU A 85 10.40 15.24 17.92
C LEU A 85 10.62 15.42 16.40
N ASP A 86 11.84 15.77 16.01
CA ASP A 86 12.15 15.88 14.59
C ASP A 86 12.05 14.52 13.92
N PHE A 87 11.50 14.50 12.71
CA PHE A 87 11.33 13.28 11.94
C PHE A 87 11.71 13.46 10.49
N PHE A 88 12.05 12.35 9.88
CA PHE A 88 12.11 12.16 8.43
C PHE A 88 11.33 10.92 8.07
N ALA A 89 10.46 11.02 7.07
CA ALA A 89 9.70 9.90 6.55
C ALA A 89 9.72 9.92 5.03
N THR A 90 9.92 8.76 4.41
CA THR A 90 9.82 8.62 2.97
C THR A 90 9.21 7.28 2.62
N GLY A 91 8.45 7.25 1.55
CA GLY A 91 7.83 6.01 1.09
C GLY A 91 7.12 6.16 -0.25
N ILE A 92 6.78 5.00 -0.79
CA ILE A 92 5.89 4.83 -1.92
C ILE A 92 4.61 4.15 -1.44
N SER A 93 3.47 4.61 -1.92
CA SER A 93 2.16 3.99 -1.69
C SER A 93 1.40 3.94 -3.00
N LEU A 94 0.80 2.81 -3.30
CA LEU A 94 0.03 2.64 -4.52
C LEU A 94 -1.22 1.79 -4.29
N VAL A 95 -2.26 2.09 -5.07
CA VAL A 95 -3.47 1.26 -5.17
C VAL A 95 -3.94 1.27 -6.61
N LEU A 96 -4.19 0.09 -7.15
CA LEU A 96 -4.66 -0.09 -8.53
C LEU A 96 -6.05 -0.74 -8.48
N HIS A 97 -7.04 -0.04 -9.04
CA HIS A 97 -8.44 -0.50 -9.13
C HIS A 97 -8.79 -0.81 -10.59
N PRO A 98 -8.76 -2.10 -11.00
CA PRO A 98 -9.10 -2.49 -12.37
C PRO A 98 -10.57 -2.28 -12.71
N LEU A 99 -10.85 -2.04 -14.00
CA LEU A 99 -12.21 -1.98 -14.54
C LEU A 99 -12.90 -3.35 -14.49
N ASN A 100 -12.18 -4.39 -14.94
CA ASN A 100 -12.73 -5.73 -15.01
C ASN A 100 -12.88 -6.34 -13.60
N PRO A 101 -14.07 -6.82 -13.20
CA PRO A 101 -14.29 -7.42 -11.89
C PRO A 101 -13.52 -8.73 -11.66
N MET A 102 -13.02 -9.38 -12.71
CA MET A 102 -12.17 -10.57 -12.60
C MET A 102 -10.72 -10.22 -12.25
N SER A 103 -10.29 -8.98 -12.47
CA SER A 103 -8.97 -8.49 -12.09
C SER A 103 -8.98 -7.98 -10.65
N PRO A 104 -8.03 -8.41 -9.80
CA PRO A 104 -8.00 -7.98 -8.42
C PRO A 104 -7.50 -6.54 -8.26
N THR A 105 -8.00 -5.85 -7.24
CA THR A 105 -7.35 -4.65 -6.69
C THR A 105 -6.06 -5.07 -5.99
N VAL A 106 -5.02 -4.26 -6.10
CA VAL A 106 -3.75 -4.44 -5.40
C VAL A 106 -3.36 -3.15 -4.70
N HIS A 107 -2.78 -3.30 -3.51
CA HIS A 107 -2.15 -2.24 -2.74
C HIS A 107 -0.71 -2.63 -2.45
N ALA A 108 0.18 -1.64 -2.43
CA ALA A 108 1.51 -1.79 -1.85
C ALA A 108 1.94 -0.48 -1.19
N ASN A 109 2.74 -0.62 -0.14
CA ASN A 109 3.36 0.49 0.57
C ASN A 109 4.74 0.07 1.08
N TYR A 110 5.76 0.88 0.83
CA TYR A 110 7.11 0.66 1.36
C TYR A 110 7.62 2.00 1.89
N ARG A 111 8.07 2.01 3.16
CA ARG A 111 8.40 3.25 3.86
C ARG A 111 9.63 3.10 4.75
N TYR A 112 10.30 4.20 4.95
CA TYR A 112 11.35 4.41 5.96
C TYR A 112 10.96 5.57 6.84
N PHE A 113 11.16 5.41 8.13
CA PHE A 113 10.95 6.45 9.13
C PHE A 113 12.18 6.61 10.01
N GLU A 114 12.45 7.86 10.43
CA GLU A 114 13.57 8.22 11.27
C GLU A 114 13.18 9.34 12.20
N ARG A 115 13.58 9.26 13.47
CA ARG A 115 13.38 10.31 14.50
C ARG A 115 14.73 10.89 14.92
N GLY A 116 14.77 12.21 15.11
CA GLY A 116 15.97 12.95 15.43
C GLY A 116 17.06 12.72 14.37
N GLU A 117 18.28 12.42 14.81
CA GLU A 117 19.40 12.09 13.90
C GLU A 117 19.41 10.62 13.46
N GLY A 118 18.47 9.81 13.93
CA GLY A 118 18.41 8.40 13.60
C GLY A 118 19.56 7.55 14.15
N ASN A 119 20.35 8.05 15.10
CA ASN A 119 21.55 7.42 15.61
C ASN A 119 21.35 6.64 16.92
N LYS A 120 20.15 6.69 17.50
CA LYS A 120 19.78 5.99 18.73
C LYS A 120 19.06 4.67 18.42
N PRO A 121 19.17 3.64 19.27
CA PRO A 121 18.35 2.43 19.13
C PRO A 121 16.85 2.78 19.04
N GLY A 122 16.13 2.15 18.11
CA GLY A 122 14.69 2.40 17.89
C GLY A 122 14.35 3.77 17.29
N SER A 123 15.34 4.57 16.86
CA SER A 123 15.09 5.89 16.25
C SER A 123 14.83 5.82 14.74
N TRP A 124 14.87 4.65 14.15
CA TRP A 124 14.57 4.43 12.75
C TRP A 124 13.95 3.04 12.54
N TRP A 125 13.16 2.91 11.52
CA TRP A 125 12.58 1.62 11.10
C TRP A 125 12.08 1.66 9.66
N PHE A 126 11.93 0.48 9.10
CA PHE A 126 11.24 0.26 7.84
C PHE A 126 9.90 -0.38 8.09
N GLY A 127 8.94 -0.10 7.22
CA GLY A 127 7.65 -0.75 7.18
C GLY A 127 7.18 -0.88 5.75
N GLY A 128 6.26 -1.80 5.53
CA GLY A 128 5.73 -1.99 4.19
C GLY A 128 4.82 -3.18 4.06
N GLY A 129 4.50 -3.49 2.83
CA GLY A 129 3.71 -4.64 2.44
C GLY A 129 3.05 -4.46 1.09
N ALA A 130 2.47 -5.56 0.64
CA ALA A 130 1.61 -5.61 -0.53
C ALA A 130 0.49 -6.61 -0.26
N ASP A 131 -0.73 -6.29 -0.69
CA ASP A 131 -1.89 -7.17 -0.53
C ASP A 131 -2.80 -7.17 -1.75
N LEU A 132 -3.40 -8.33 -2.01
CA LEU A 132 -4.29 -8.58 -3.13
C LEU A 132 -5.74 -8.65 -2.67
N THR A 133 -6.62 -7.88 -3.31
CA THR A 133 -8.05 -7.81 -2.99
C THR A 133 -8.89 -8.16 -4.23
N PRO A 134 -9.14 -9.45 -4.51
CA PRO A 134 -9.99 -9.87 -5.61
C PRO A 134 -11.48 -9.74 -5.26
N SER A 135 -12.31 -9.47 -6.27
CA SER A 135 -13.76 -9.67 -6.18
C SER A 135 -14.13 -11.14 -6.42
N TYR A 136 -13.39 -11.81 -7.31
CA TYR A 136 -13.52 -13.23 -7.64
C TYR A 136 -12.19 -13.94 -7.41
N LEU A 137 -12.22 -15.02 -6.65
CA LEU A 137 -11.03 -15.79 -6.30
C LEU A 137 -10.63 -16.72 -7.44
N PHE A 138 -9.36 -16.63 -7.84
CA PHE A 138 -8.68 -17.60 -8.67
C PHE A 138 -7.48 -18.14 -7.88
N GLU A 139 -7.48 -19.44 -7.62
CA GLU A 139 -6.47 -20.08 -6.76
C GLU A 139 -5.05 -19.86 -7.30
N GLU A 140 -4.86 -19.99 -8.60
CA GLU A 140 -3.57 -19.78 -9.25
C GLU A 140 -3.01 -18.36 -9.09
N ASP A 141 -3.89 -17.34 -9.00
CA ASP A 141 -3.48 -15.95 -8.77
C ASP A 141 -3.05 -15.76 -7.32
N ALA A 142 -3.77 -16.38 -6.37
CA ALA A 142 -3.38 -16.36 -4.96
C ALA A 142 -2.01 -17.04 -4.77
N ILE A 143 -1.82 -18.23 -5.33
CA ILE A 143 -0.55 -18.97 -5.27
C ILE A 143 0.58 -18.13 -5.87
N HIS A 144 0.39 -17.56 -7.06
CA HIS A 144 1.40 -16.73 -7.72
C HIS A 144 1.79 -15.52 -6.88
N PHE A 145 0.80 -14.74 -6.39
CA PHE A 145 1.05 -13.54 -5.61
C PHE A 145 1.83 -13.83 -4.33
N HIS A 146 1.40 -14.83 -3.58
CA HIS A 146 2.07 -15.24 -2.36
C HIS A 146 3.47 -15.81 -2.60
N GLN A 147 3.66 -16.59 -3.67
CA GLN A 147 4.96 -17.19 -3.98
C GLN A 147 6.01 -16.13 -4.32
N VAL A 148 5.67 -15.14 -5.15
CA VAL A 148 6.60 -14.05 -5.51
C VAL A 148 7.05 -13.29 -4.26
N HIS A 149 6.13 -12.97 -3.34
CA HIS A 149 6.48 -12.28 -2.10
C HIS A 149 7.25 -13.17 -1.12
N LYS A 150 6.94 -14.46 -1.08
CA LYS A 150 7.70 -15.43 -0.30
C LYS A 150 9.14 -15.53 -0.81
N ASP A 151 9.33 -15.64 -2.11
CA ASP A 151 10.65 -15.70 -2.73
C ASP A 151 11.47 -14.43 -2.45
N ALA A 152 10.83 -13.26 -2.39
CA ALA A 152 11.47 -12.01 -1.98
C ALA A 152 11.93 -12.08 -0.51
N CYS A 153 11.08 -12.55 0.40
CA CYS A 153 11.43 -12.71 1.81
C CYS A 153 12.56 -13.73 2.02
N ASP A 154 12.50 -14.87 1.36
CA ASP A 154 13.45 -15.99 1.53
C ASP A 154 14.91 -15.63 1.16
N ARG A 155 15.13 -14.51 0.48
CA ARG A 155 16.47 -13.98 0.17
C ARG A 155 17.12 -13.18 1.29
N HIS A 156 16.38 -12.87 2.36
CA HIS A 156 16.81 -11.94 3.41
C HIS A 156 16.60 -12.52 4.80
N GLU A 157 17.66 -12.60 5.60
CA GLU A 157 17.58 -13.11 6.98
C GLU A 157 16.71 -12.24 7.92
N VAL A 158 16.49 -10.97 7.56
CA VAL A 158 15.66 -10.04 8.32
C VAL A 158 14.16 -10.32 8.14
N ALA A 159 13.78 -11.13 7.16
CA ALA A 159 12.40 -11.40 6.80
C ALA A 159 11.90 -12.75 7.35
N ASP A 160 10.67 -12.76 7.80
CA ASP A 160 9.89 -13.94 8.16
C ASP A 160 8.56 -13.88 7.41
N TYR A 161 8.48 -14.57 6.26
CA TYR A 161 7.30 -14.55 5.42
C TYR A 161 6.04 -15.02 6.13
N ASP A 162 6.10 -16.10 6.89
CA ASP A 162 4.94 -16.67 7.57
C ASP A 162 4.39 -15.70 8.61
N HIS A 163 5.27 -15.06 9.36
CA HIS A 163 4.89 -14.02 10.31
C HIS A 163 4.29 -12.79 9.60
N PHE A 164 4.91 -12.30 8.54
CA PHE A 164 4.44 -11.12 7.81
C PHE A 164 3.12 -11.38 7.08
N LYS A 165 2.93 -12.59 6.56
CA LYS A 165 1.67 -13.03 5.96
C LYS A 165 0.54 -13.08 6.99
N GLN A 166 0.79 -13.68 8.15
CA GLN A 166 -0.20 -13.69 9.24
C GLN A 166 -0.54 -12.28 9.71
N TRP A 167 0.47 -11.42 9.86
CA TRP A 167 0.27 -10.02 10.24
C TRP A 167 -0.58 -9.26 9.19
N CYS A 168 -0.35 -9.50 7.91
CA CYS A 168 -1.17 -8.96 6.83
C CYS A 168 -2.65 -9.37 6.97
N ASP A 169 -2.91 -10.65 7.21
CA ASP A 169 -4.27 -11.18 7.38
C ASP A 169 -4.99 -10.55 8.56
N ASP A 170 -4.29 -10.35 9.67
CA ASP A 170 -4.84 -9.75 10.89
C ASP A 170 -5.05 -8.23 10.73
N TYR A 171 -4.14 -7.56 10.03
CA TYR A 171 -4.23 -6.12 9.77
C TYR A 171 -5.43 -5.77 8.90
N PHE A 172 -5.62 -6.49 7.78
CA PHE A 172 -6.69 -6.21 6.82
C PHE A 172 -8.04 -6.85 7.17
N HIS A 173 -8.26 -7.17 8.45
CA HIS A 173 -9.53 -7.68 8.95
C HIS A 173 -10.54 -6.55 9.18
N ILE A 174 -11.71 -6.64 8.54
CA ILE A 174 -12.85 -5.74 8.71
C ILE A 174 -13.67 -6.24 9.90
N LYS A 175 -13.33 -5.79 11.10
CA LYS A 175 -13.82 -6.35 12.36
C LYS A 175 -15.35 -6.35 12.48
N HIS A 176 -16.01 -5.25 12.09
CA HIS A 176 -17.47 -5.13 12.18
C HIS A 176 -18.23 -5.97 11.15
N ARG A 177 -17.52 -6.54 10.17
CA ARG A 177 -18.08 -7.49 9.18
C ARG A 177 -17.67 -8.94 9.45
N GLY A 178 -16.65 -9.17 10.27
CA GLY A 178 -16.09 -10.51 10.52
C GLY A 178 -15.40 -11.11 9.29
N GLU A 179 -14.94 -10.29 8.34
CA GLU A 179 -14.31 -10.74 7.10
C GLU A 179 -12.98 -10.03 6.84
N ARG A 180 -12.13 -10.61 6.02
CA ARG A 180 -10.90 -9.98 5.53
C ARG A 180 -11.18 -9.15 4.28
N ARG A 181 -10.43 -8.05 4.11
CA ARG A 181 -10.52 -7.19 2.92
C ARG A 181 -10.21 -7.94 1.63
N GLY A 182 -9.19 -8.81 1.67
CA GLY A 182 -8.74 -9.60 0.52
C GLY A 182 -8.00 -10.87 0.91
N LEU A 183 -7.12 -11.35 0.04
CA LEU A 183 -6.31 -12.56 0.24
C LEU A 183 -5.11 -12.34 1.14
N GLY A 184 -4.84 -11.08 1.54
CA GLY A 184 -3.61 -10.71 2.20
C GLY A 184 -2.44 -10.66 1.23
N GLY A 185 -1.28 -10.95 1.75
CA GLY A 185 -0.01 -10.85 1.06
C GLY A 185 1.11 -10.71 2.08
N LEU A 186 1.72 -9.55 2.16
CA LEU A 186 2.85 -9.24 3.02
C LEU A 186 2.56 -7.96 3.80
N PHE A 187 2.77 -7.96 5.11
CA PHE A 187 2.74 -6.76 5.94
C PHE A 187 3.81 -6.83 7.02
N PHE A 188 4.63 -5.81 7.10
CA PHE A 188 5.65 -5.66 8.14
C PHE A 188 5.77 -4.20 8.59
N ASP A 189 6.14 -3.99 9.83
CA ASP A 189 6.42 -2.69 10.42
C ASP A 189 7.53 -2.81 11.46
N ASP A 190 8.09 -1.66 11.87
CA ASP A 190 9.12 -1.59 12.91
C ASP A 190 10.36 -2.47 12.62
N ILE A 191 10.71 -2.69 11.32
CA ILE A 191 11.88 -3.48 10.93
C ILE A 191 13.15 -2.66 11.17
N ASN A 192 13.88 -3.04 12.22
CA ASN A 192 15.14 -2.39 12.63
C ASN A 192 16.08 -3.35 13.41
N GLN A 193 15.83 -4.66 13.31
CA GLN A 193 16.55 -5.69 14.04
C GLN A 193 17.90 -6.09 13.41
N ALA A 194 18.15 -5.63 12.17
CA ALA A 194 19.39 -5.85 11.44
C ALA A 194 20.06 -4.51 11.09
N SER A 195 21.09 -4.53 10.25
CA SER A 195 21.68 -3.29 9.73
C SER A 195 20.67 -2.52 8.87
N ARG A 196 20.83 -1.20 8.76
CA ARG A 196 19.96 -0.39 7.87
C ARG A 196 20.09 -0.82 6.41
N GLU A 197 21.27 -1.26 6.02
CA GLU A 197 21.58 -1.74 4.69
C GLU A 197 20.83 -3.04 4.38
N ASP A 198 20.81 -4.00 5.31
CA ASP A 198 20.08 -5.26 5.15
C ASP A 198 18.57 -5.03 5.14
N CYS A 199 18.05 -4.16 6.02
CA CYS A 199 16.65 -3.78 6.02
C CYS A 199 16.26 -3.07 4.72
N LEU A 200 17.10 -2.16 4.19
CA LEU A 200 16.86 -1.49 2.93
C LEU A 200 16.88 -2.48 1.75
N ALA A 201 17.82 -3.42 1.75
CA ALA A 201 17.91 -4.44 0.70
C ALA A 201 16.64 -5.29 0.65
N PHE A 202 16.13 -5.74 1.80
CA PHE A 202 14.88 -6.46 1.91
C PHE A 202 13.69 -5.65 1.37
N VAL A 203 13.53 -4.40 1.84
CA VAL A 203 12.41 -3.55 1.42
C VAL A 203 12.49 -3.20 -0.06
N THR A 204 13.69 -3.01 -0.59
CA THR A 204 13.91 -2.76 -2.03
C THR A 204 13.50 -3.98 -2.85
N ASP A 205 13.89 -5.18 -2.44
CA ASP A 205 13.57 -6.42 -3.12
C ASP A 205 12.04 -6.69 -3.13
N CYS A 206 11.36 -6.43 -2.00
CA CYS A 206 9.90 -6.47 -1.95
C CYS A 206 9.26 -5.47 -2.91
N ALA A 207 9.79 -4.24 -3.01
CA ALA A 207 9.24 -3.22 -3.89
C ALA A 207 9.47 -3.54 -5.38
N GLU A 208 10.63 -4.09 -5.73
CA GLU A 208 10.97 -4.54 -7.08
C GLU A 208 10.14 -5.74 -7.51
N SER A 209 9.78 -6.63 -6.58
CA SER A 209 8.91 -7.79 -6.84
C SER A 209 7.45 -7.42 -7.14
N PHE A 210 7.04 -6.16 -6.96
CA PHE A 210 5.64 -5.74 -7.15
C PHE A 210 5.11 -6.02 -8.55
N LEU A 211 5.84 -5.63 -9.59
CA LEU A 211 5.40 -5.85 -10.98
C LEU A 211 5.28 -7.34 -11.31
N ASP A 212 6.23 -8.15 -10.88
CA ASP A 212 6.23 -9.60 -11.09
C ASP A 212 5.09 -10.29 -10.33
N SER A 213 4.71 -9.77 -9.16
CA SER A 213 3.61 -10.32 -8.37
C SER A 213 2.24 -10.01 -8.96
N TYR A 214 2.05 -8.85 -9.58
CA TYR A 214 0.73 -8.37 -9.98
C TYR A 214 0.46 -8.39 -11.49
N ILE A 215 1.42 -8.00 -12.33
CA ILE A 215 1.18 -7.86 -13.78
C ILE A 215 0.77 -9.17 -14.44
N PRO A 216 1.38 -10.34 -14.15
CA PRO A 216 0.92 -11.61 -14.73
C PRO A 216 -0.54 -11.93 -14.37
N ILE A 217 -0.99 -11.61 -13.16
CA ILE A 217 -2.38 -11.78 -12.73
C ILE A 217 -3.29 -10.86 -13.54
N LEU A 218 -2.97 -9.58 -13.59
CA LEU A 218 -3.73 -8.59 -14.35
C LEU A 218 -3.89 -9.00 -15.81
N MET A 219 -2.81 -9.44 -16.46
CA MET A 219 -2.81 -9.83 -17.87
C MET A 219 -3.67 -11.08 -18.15
N ARG A 220 -3.77 -12.01 -17.19
CA ARG A 220 -4.68 -13.16 -17.30
C ARG A 220 -6.15 -12.79 -17.16
N ARG A 221 -6.48 -11.70 -16.43
CA ARG A 221 -7.85 -11.39 -15.97
C ARG A 221 -8.49 -10.19 -16.66
N LYS A 222 -7.71 -9.22 -17.14
CA LYS A 222 -8.22 -7.92 -17.63
C LYS A 222 -9.19 -8.01 -18.80
N ASP A 223 -9.11 -9.06 -19.60
CA ASP A 223 -9.92 -9.26 -20.81
C ASP A 223 -10.98 -10.36 -20.65
N LEU A 224 -11.14 -10.94 -19.44
CA LEU A 224 -12.17 -11.96 -19.21
C LEU A 224 -13.57 -11.36 -19.35
N ALA A 225 -14.47 -12.16 -19.94
CA ALA A 225 -15.88 -11.78 -20.05
C ALA A 225 -16.53 -11.72 -18.67
N TYR A 226 -17.39 -10.73 -18.46
CA TYR A 226 -18.15 -10.57 -17.23
C TYR A 226 -19.57 -10.03 -17.51
N SER A 227 -20.48 -10.28 -16.58
CA SER A 227 -21.85 -9.78 -16.63
C SER A 227 -22.02 -8.56 -15.72
N GLU A 228 -23.21 -7.94 -15.76
CA GLU A 228 -23.58 -6.85 -14.84
C GLU A 228 -23.58 -7.32 -13.37
N GLN A 229 -23.99 -8.56 -13.08
CA GLN A 229 -23.92 -9.14 -11.74
C GLN A 229 -22.48 -9.18 -11.21
N HIS A 230 -21.51 -9.55 -12.05
CA HIS A 230 -20.10 -9.52 -11.68
C HIS A 230 -19.66 -8.09 -11.33
N LYS A 231 -20.14 -7.09 -12.08
CA LYS A 231 -19.83 -5.68 -11.82
C LYS A 231 -20.47 -5.19 -10.52
N GLN A 232 -21.71 -5.55 -10.24
CA GLN A 232 -22.39 -5.24 -9.00
C GLN A 232 -21.65 -5.83 -7.79
N TRP A 233 -21.22 -7.08 -7.88
CA TRP A 233 -20.41 -7.70 -6.83
C TRP A 233 -19.09 -6.96 -6.61
N GLN A 234 -18.38 -6.59 -7.67
CA GLN A 234 -17.17 -5.75 -7.55
C GLN A 234 -17.47 -4.46 -6.78
N GLN A 235 -18.58 -3.80 -7.06
CA GLN A 235 -18.97 -2.55 -6.37
C GLN A 235 -19.21 -2.78 -4.87
N ILE A 236 -19.83 -3.90 -4.50
CA ILE A 236 -20.04 -4.27 -3.09
C ILE A 236 -18.70 -4.55 -2.41
N ARG A 237 -17.79 -5.32 -3.03
CA ARG A 237 -16.46 -5.59 -2.49
C ARG A 237 -15.64 -4.30 -2.35
N ARG A 238 -15.78 -3.35 -3.26
CA ARG A 238 -15.19 -2.01 -3.14
C ARG A 238 -15.76 -1.22 -1.96
N GLY A 239 -17.04 -1.38 -1.64
CA GLY A 239 -17.63 -0.83 -0.42
C GLY A 239 -16.90 -1.33 0.83
N ARG A 240 -16.59 -2.64 0.92
CA ARG A 240 -15.78 -3.22 2.00
C ARG A 240 -14.36 -2.65 2.04
N TYR A 241 -13.76 -2.45 0.88
CA TYR A 241 -12.45 -1.81 0.77
C TYR A 241 -12.47 -0.38 1.34
N VAL A 242 -13.48 0.41 1.01
CA VAL A 242 -13.68 1.78 1.52
C VAL A 242 -13.91 1.77 3.04
N GLU A 243 -14.77 0.87 3.55
CA GLU A 243 -15.01 0.72 4.99
C GLU A 243 -13.70 0.47 5.74
N PHE A 244 -12.86 -0.47 5.26
CA PHE A 244 -11.57 -0.72 5.90
C PHE A 244 -10.69 0.53 5.89
N ASN A 245 -10.50 1.14 4.72
CA ASN A 245 -9.59 2.27 4.58
C ASN A 245 -9.98 3.49 5.43
N LEU A 246 -11.27 3.77 5.55
CA LEU A 246 -11.74 4.93 6.33
C LEU A 246 -11.84 4.65 7.84
N VAL A 247 -12.08 3.40 8.23
CA VAL A 247 -12.36 3.06 9.65
C VAL A 247 -11.14 2.47 10.35
N TYR A 248 -10.33 1.65 9.66
CA TYR A 248 -9.29 0.86 10.28
C TYR A 248 -7.88 1.15 9.79
N ASP A 249 -7.71 1.71 8.58
CA ASP A 249 -6.37 1.93 8.06
C ASP A 249 -5.60 2.99 8.85
N ARG A 250 -4.52 2.54 9.51
CA ARG A 250 -3.67 3.42 10.34
C ARG A 250 -3.02 4.51 9.52
N GLY A 251 -2.63 4.20 8.27
CA GLY A 251 -2.01 5.17 7.36
C GLY A 251 -2.97 6.30 6.99
N THR A 252 -4.21 5.96 6.64
CA THR A 252 -5.27 6.94 6.34
C THR A 252 -5.57 7.81 7.56
N THR A 253 -5.78 7.19 8.72
CA THR A 253 -6.06 7.91 9.97
C THR A 253 -4.92 8.84 10.35
N PHE A 254 -3.68 8.35 10.32
CA PHE A 254 -2.50 9.16 10.61
C PHE A 254 -2.36 10.34 9.63
N GLY A 255 -2.48 10.07 8.33
CA GLY A 255 -2.38 11.11 7.31
C GLY A 255 -3.41 12.22 7.50
N LEU A 256 -4.67 11.88 7.74
CA LEU A 256 -5.74 12.87 7.94
C LEU A 256 -5.58 13.64 9.24
N THR A 257 -5.12 13.00 10.33
CA THR A 257 -4.95 13.66 11.64
C THR A 257 -3.69 14.52 11.73
N THR A 258 -2.73 14.33 10.84
CA THR A 258 -1.47 15.12 10.79
C THR A 258 -1.45 16.16 9.67
N ASN A 259 -2.62 16.57 9.17
CA ASN A 259 -2.77 17.51 8.05
C ASN A 259 -2.01 17.08 6.78
N GLY A 260 -1.92 15.77 6.52
CA GLY A 260 -1.40 15.25 5.28
C GLY A 260 -2.26 15.69 4.08
N ARG A 261 -1.70 15.67 2.89
CA ARG A 261 -2.41 16.05 1.67
C ARG A 261 -3.55 15.09 1.38
N ILE A 262 -4.80 15.58 1.43
CA ILE A 262 -6.03 14.79 1.32
C ILE A 262 -6.05 13.99 0.01
N GLU A 263 -5.71 14.61 -1.12
CA GLU A 263 -5.72 13.96 -2.43
C GLU A 263 -4.75 12.77 -2.50
N SER A 264 -3.59 12.87 -1.83
CA SER A 264 -2.61 11.79 -1.78
C SER A 264 -3.03 10.66 -0.83
N ILE A 265 -3.74 10.98 0.25
CA ILE A 265 -4.25 10.01 1.23
C ILE A 265 -5.44 9.25 0.64
N LEU A 266 -6.46 9.98 0.14
CA LEU A 266 -7.69 9.39 -0.38
C LEU A 266 -7.57 8.86 -1.82
N MET A 267 -6.40 8.99 -2.43
CA MET A 267 -6.08 8.34 -3.72
C MET A 267 -6.29 6.83 -3.67
N SER A 268 -6.10 6.20 -2.50
CA SER A 268 -6.29 4.77 -2.28
C SER A 268 -7.72 4.27 -2.50
N LEU A 269 -8.73 5.15 -2.43
CA LEU A 269 -10.12 4.76 -2.60
C LEU A 269 -10.45 4.51 -4.08
N PRO A 270 -11.34 3.53 -4.40
CA PRO A 270 -11.86 3.35 -5.74
C PRO A 270 -12.67 4.57 -6.19
N LEU A 271 -12.84 4.74 -7.50
CA LEU A 271 -13.66 5.82 -8.04
C LEU A 271 -15.15 5.62 -7.73
N THR A 272 -15.60 4.36 -7.80
CA THR A 272 -16.99 3.97 -7.51
C THR A 272 -17.03 2.79 -6.54
N ALA A 273 -18.04 2.79 -5.65
CA ALA A 273 -18.29 1.72 -4.70
C ALA A 273 -19.78 1.71 -4.29
N SER A 274 -20.32 0.54 -3.93
CA SER A 274 -21.65 0.38 -3.36
C SER A 274 -21.57 0.03 -1.88
N CYS A 275 -22.12 0.88 -1.03
CA CYS A 275 -22.21 0.64 0.41
C CYS A 275 -23.61 0.10 0.73
N LEU A 276 -23.73 -1.22 0.85
CA LEU A 276 -24.99 -1.88 1.20
C LEU A 276 -25.04 -2.21 2.69
N LEU A 277 -26.19 -1.95 3.33
CA LEU A 277 -26.44 -2.31 4.72
C LEU A 277 -26.54 -3.84 4.90
N TYR A 278 -27.26 -4.47 4.01
CA TYR A 278 -27.51 -5.91 4.00
C TYR A 278 -26.85 -6.53 2.76
N THR A 279 -25.80 -7.28 2.96
CA THR A 279 -25.05 -7.95 1.86
C THR A 279 -25.21 -9.45 1.88
N SER A 280 -25.89 -10.00 2.89
CA SER A 280 -26.23 -11.43 2.97
C SER A 280 -27.14 -11.88 1.83
N ASP A 281 -27.97 -10.97 1.30
CA ASP A 281 -28.96 -11.29 0.27
C ASP A 281 -28.38 -11.21 -1.15
N ALA A 282 -27.18 -10.66 -1.33
CA ALA A 282 -26.54 -10.53 -2.65
C ALA A 282 -25.72 -11.77 -3.08
N ALA A 283 -25.53 -12.72 -2.17
CA ALA A 283 -24.80 -13.96 -2.44
C ALA A 283 -25.72 -15.13 -2.87
N ASP A 284 -27.04 -14.99 -2.71
CA ASP A 284 -28.03 -16.04 -2.95
C ASP A 284 -28.83 -15.82 -4.26
N GLU A 285 -28.54 -14.74 -5.02
CA GLU A 285 -29.06 -14.48 -6.36
C GLU A 285 -27.95 -14.65 -7.44
#